data_17138a2adde439f18676774214a95cb1
#
_entry.id   17138a2adde439f18676774214a95cb1
#
_cell.length_a   1.000
_cell.length_b   1.000
_cell.length_c   1.000
_cell.angle_alpha   90.00
_cell.angle_beta   90.00
_cell.angle_gamma   90.00
#
_symmetry.space_group_name_H-M   'P 1'
#
loop_
_entity.id
_entity.type
_entity.pdbx_description
1 polymer ?
#
loop_
_entity_poly.entity_id
_entity_poly.type
_entity_poly.pdbx_seq_one_letter_code
_entity_poly.pdbx_strand_id
1 'polypeptide(L)'
;MEGKMKAAVLHGINDLRIEEVEIPRLDEHDVLVRVSACGVCGSDLPRILTQGTYHFPTIPGHEFGGEVVAIGSCVKQNLLHKNVAVIPLIPCRTCKSCEVGDFEIGRAHV
;
A
#
# COMPACT_ATOMS: atom_id res chain seq x y z
N MET A 1 -14.30 -8.07 5.88
CA MET A 1 -13.66 -9.39 5.62
C MET A 1 -12.65 -9.65 6.71
N GLU A 2 -12.72 -10.82 7.30
CA GLU A 2 -11.84 -11.24 8.38
C GLU A 2 -11.07 -12.49 7.96
N GLY A 3 -10.00 -12.79 8.68
CA GLY A 3 -9.17 -13.95 8.43
C GLY A 3 -7.71 -13.59 8.26
N LYS A 4 -6.96 -14.52 7.68
CA LYS A 4 -5.51 -14.37 7.50
C LYS A 4 -5.14 -14.40 6.02
N MET A 5 -4.03 -13.76 5.71
CA MET A 5 -3.46 -13.73 4.37
C MET A 5 -1.95 -13.98 4.45
N LYS A 6 -1.38 -14.42 3.34
CA LYS A 6 0.08 -14.49 3.20
C LYS A 6 0.63 -13.12 2.86
N ALA A 7 1.74 -12.77 3.50
CA ALA A 7 2.44 -11.52 3.22
C ALA A 7 3.94 -11.71 3.31
N ALA A 8 4.66 -10.91 2.52
CA ALA A 8 6.10 -10.77 2.65
C ALA A 8 6.38 -9.72 3.70
N VAL A 9 6.85 -10.13 4.86
CA VAL A 9 7.04 -9.26 6.02
C VAL A 9 8.54 -9.01 6.21
N LEU A 10 8.93 -7.76 6.18
CA LEU A 10 10.30 -7.32 6.42
C LEU A 10 10.49 -7.06 7.91
N HIS A 11 11.26 -7.92 8.57
CA HIS A 11 11.54 -7.82 10.00
C HIS A 11 12.76 -6.97 10.33
N GLY A 12 13.65 -6.81 9.37
CA GLY A 12 14.85 -6.03 9.47
C GLY A 12 15.56 -5.99 8.13
N ILE A 13 16.69 -5.34 8.06
CA ILE A 13 17.49 -5.28 6.82
C ILE A 13 17.86 -6.70 6.38
N ASN A 14 17.57 -7.01 5.12
CA ASN A 14 17.82 -8.31 4.50
C ASN A 14 17.10 -9.49 5.20
N ASP A 15 16.00 -9.23 5.86
CA ASP A 15 15.21 -10.23 6.59
C ASP A 15 13.75 -10.17 6.17
N LEU A 16 13.48 -10.64 4.95
CA LEU A 16 12.13 -10.71 4.37
C LEU A 16 11.59 -12.13 4.52
N ARG A 17 10.47 -12.28 5.19
CA ARG A 17 9.84 -13.59 5.47
C ARG A 17 8.44 -13.65 4.93
N ILE A 18 8.06 -14.83 4.42
CA ILE A 18 6.66 -15.09 4.05
C ILE A 18 5.94 -15.61 5.29
N GLU A 19 4.94 -14.87 5.72
CA GLU A 19 4.20 -15.16 6.94
C GLU A 19 2.69 -15.04 6.70
N GLU A 20 1.91 -15.65 7.58
CA GLU A 20 0.49 -15.36 7.68
C GLU A 20 0.27 -14.16 8.60
N VAL A 21 -0.48 -13.20 8.12
CA VAL A 21 -0.87 -12.01 8.88
C VAL A 21 -2.38 -11.83 8.77
N GLU A 22 -2.94 -11.05 9.68
CA GLU A 22 -4.35 -10.72 9.60
C GLU A 22 -4.63 -9.84 8.38
N ILE A 23 -5.80 -10.06 7.76
CA ILE A 23 -6.29 -9.19 6.71
C ILE A 23 -6.53 -7.80 7.31
N PRO A 24 -6.10 -6.71 6.66
CA PRO A 24 -6.28 -5.36 7.19
C PRO A 24 -7.74 -5.04 7.49
N ARG A 25 -7.96 -4.31 8.56
CA ARG A 25 -9.28 -3.83 8.93
C ARG A 25 -9.73 -2.74 7.96
N LEU A 26 -10.98 -2.84 7.52
CA LEU A 26 -11.59 -1.89 6.61
C LEU A 26 -12.32 -0.80 7.41
N ASP A 27 -11.92 0.44 7.23
CA ASP A 27 -12.62 1.60 7.76
C ASP A 27 -13.67 2.11 6.77
N GLU A 28 -14.48 3.05 7.21
CA GLU A 28 -15.64 3.50 6.42
C GLU A 28 -15.30 4.16 5.08
N HIS A 29 -14.11 4.72 4.95
CA HIS A 29 -13.64 5.35 3.71
C HIS A 29 -12.65 4.49 2.92
N ASP A 30 -12.41 3.28 3.37
CA ASP A 30 -11.38 2.42 2.79
C ASP A 30 -11.95 1.48 1.72
N VAL A 31 -11.02 0.99 0.93
CA VAL A 31 -11.25 -0.04 -0.07
C VAL A 31 -10.26 -1.16 0.18
N LEU A 32 -10.73 -2.39 0.24
CA LEU A 32 -9.88 -3.56 0.40
C LEU A 32 -9.63 -4.21 -0.97
N VAL A 33 -8.37 -4.30 -1.33
CA VAL A 33 -7.93 -4.88 -2.60
C VAL A 33 -7.28 -6.23 -2.34
N ARG A 34 -7.78 -7.26 -3.01
CA ARG A 34 -7.09 -8.55 -3.06
C ARG A 34 -5.99 -8.44 -4.13
N VAL A 35 -4.75 -8.36 -3.70
CA VAL A 35 -3.60 -8.13 -4.57
C VAL A 35 -3.38 -9.34 -5.49
N SER A 36 -3.37 -9.11 -6.79
CA SER A 36 -3.07 -10.13 -7.80
C SER A 36 -1.59 -10.14 -8.15
N ALA A 37 -0.95 -8.97 -8.16
CA ALA A 37 0.44 -8.82 -8.48
C ALA A 37 1.00 -7.55 -7.82
N CYS A 38 2.25 -7.62 -7.40
CA CYS A 38 2.98 -6.47 -6.87
C CYS A 38 4.35 -6.43 -7.53
N GLY A 39 4.64 -5.35 -8.24
CA GLY A 39 5.94 -5.12 -8.85
C GLY A 39 7.01 -4.80 -7.80
N VAL A 40 8.25 -5.03 -8.17
CA VAL A 40 9.41 -4.64 -7.37
C VAL A 40 10.00 -3.37 -7.99
N CYS A 41 9.89 -2.27 -7.26
CA CYS A 41 10.48 -1.00 -7.67
C CYS A 41 11.97 -0.97 -7.34
N GLY A 42 12.75 -0.20 -8.09
CA GLY A 42 14.15 0.04 -7.76
C GLY A 42 14.36 0.59 -6.35
N SER A 43 13.40 1.33 -5.81
CA SER A 43 13.44 1.84 -4.44
C SER A 43 13.25 0.76 -3.38
N ASP A 44 12.67 -0.38 -3.71
CA ASP A 44 12.49 -1.50 -2.77
C ASP A 44 13.81 -2.18 -2.43
N LEU A 45 14.75 -2.22 -3.38
CA LEU A 45 16.01 -2.91 -3.20
C LEU A 45 16.83 -2.36 -2.03
N PRO A 46 17.13 -1.06 -1.96
CA PRO A 46 17.87 -0.52 -0.82
C PRO A 46 17.06 -0.62 0.50
N ARG A 47 15.75 -0.47 0.45
CA ARG A 47 14.91 -0.59 1.65
C ARG A 47 14.95 -1.98 2.25
N ILE A 48 14.94 -3.00 1.43
CA ILE A 48 14.94 -4.40 1.88
C ILE A 48 16.35 -4.86 2.24
N LEU A 49 17.34 -4.51 1.42
CA LEU A 49 18.65 -5.13 1.47
C LEU A 49 19.70 -4.37 2.30
N THR A 50 19.64 -3.05 2.35
CA THR A 50 20.75 -2.26 2.91
C THR A 50 20.35 -1.12 3.84
N GLN A 51 19.29 -0.38 3.55
CA GLN A 51 18.93 0.84 4.29
C GLN A 51 17.80 0.65 5.28
N GLY A 52 16.92 -0.31 5.03
CA GLY A 52 15.74 -0.54 5.85
C GLY A 52 14.61 0.44 5.57
N THR A 53 13.59 0.36 6.38
CA THR A 53 12.38 1.20 6.33
C THR A 53 12.28 2.04 7.60
N TYR A 54 11.28 2.94 7.65
CA TYR A 54 11.07 3.81 8.82
C TYR A 54 10.77 3.03 10.09
N HIS A 55 10.16 1.86 9.96
CA HIS A 55 9.86 0.98 11.09
C HIS A 55 9.86 -0.48 10.64
N PHE A 56 10.03 -1.37 11.62
CA PHE A 56 9.91 -2.81 11.43
C PHE A 56 8.93 -3.38 12.48
N PRO A 57 8.19 -4.46 12.18
CA PRO A 57 8.09 -5.09 10.87
C PRO A 57 7.25 -4.25 9.91
N THR A 58 7.46 -4.42 8.61
CA THR A 58 6.67 -3.75 7.57
C THR A 58 6.43 -4.71 6.41
N ILE A 59 5.36 -4.47 5.67
CA ILE A 59 5.05 -5.21 4.44
C ILE A 59 5.38 -4.27 3.28
N PRO A 60 6.53 -4.46 2.60
CA PRO A 60 6.91 -3.57 1.50
C PRO A 60 6.09 -3.84 0.24
N GLY A 61 6.12 -2.90 -0.68
CA GLY A 61 5.46 -2.98 -1.96
C GLY A 61 4.51 -1.81 -2.18
N HIS A 62 4.63 -1.15 -3.31
CA HIS A 62 3.84 0.03 -3.66
C HIS A 62 3.42 0.08 -5.13
N GLU A 63 3.74 -0.94 -5.90
CA GLU A 63 3.38 -1.06 -7.32
C GLU A 63 2.46 -2.27 -7.49
N PHE A 64 1.24 -2.19 -6.97
CA PHE A 64 0.36 -3.34 -6.95
C PHE A 64 -1.01 -3.03 -7.54
N GLY A 65 -1.67 -4.10 -7.92
CA GLY A 65 -3.03 -4.07 -8.40
C GLY A 65 -3.76 -5.35 -8.06
N GLY A 66 -5.05 -5.33 -8.22
CA GLY A 66 -5.88 -6.49 -7.95
C GLY A 66 -7.36 -6.18 -8.03
N GLU A 67 -8.16 -7.02 -7.42
CA GLU A 67 -9.61 -6.89 -7.39
C GLU A 67 -10.08 -6.28 -6.08
N VAL A 68 -10.99 -5.33 -6.16
CA VAL A 68 -11.66 -4.78 -4.97
C VAL A 68 -12.63 -5.84 -4.42
N VAL A 69 -12.40 -6.29 -3.20
CA VAL A 69 -13.21 -7.34 -2.57
C VAL A 69 -14.11 -6.82 -1.45
N ALA A 70 -13.87 -5.63 -0.96
CA ALA A 70 -14.73 -4.98 0.02
C ALA A 70 -14.56 -3.46 -0.06
N ILE A 71 -15.63 -2.74 0.27
CA ILE A 71 -15.63 -1.27 0.31
C ILE A 71 -16.22 -0.80 1.64
N GLY A 72 -15.71 0.30 2.16
CA GLY A 72 -16.24 0.95 3.36
C GLY A 72 -17.60 1.60 3.10
N SER A 73 -18.34 1.82 4.17
CA SER A 73 -19.73 2.33 4.10
C SER A 73 -19.85 3.73 3.49
N CYS A 74 -18.80 4.54 3.56
CA CYS A 74 -18.77 5.89 3.01
C CYS A 74 -18.18 5.98 1.60
N VAL A 75 -17.78 4.86 1.01
CA VAL A 75 -17.27 4.82 -0.36
C VAL A 75 -18.44 4.91 -1.32
N LYS A 76 -18.50 5.99 -2.08
CA LYS A 76 -19.65 6.29 -2.96
C LYS A 76 -19.54 5.65 -4.35
N GLN A 77 -18.35 5.28 -4.76
CA GLN A 77 -18.11 4.70 -6.07
C GLN A 77 -18.39 3.21 -6.05
N ASN A 78 -18.96 2.70 -7.13
CA ASN A 78 -19.22 1.26 -7.27
C ASN A 78 -17.95 0.55 -7.74
N LEU A 79 -17.03 0.32 -6.82
CA LEU A 79 -15.73 -0.30 -7.09
C LEU A 79 -15.71 -1.79 -6.83
N LEU A 80 -16.71 -2.33 -6.15
CA LEU A 80 -16.73 -3.75 -5.76
C LEU A 80 -16.58 -4.66 -6.98
N HIS A 81 -15.67 -5.63 -6.88
CA HIS A 81 -15.30 -6.59 -7.94
C HIS A 81 -14.61 -5.99 -9.16
N LYS A 82 -14.21 -4.74 -9.11
CA LYS A 82 -13.44 -4.12 -10.18
C LYS A 82 -11.96 -4.35 -10.00
N ASN A 83 -11.25 -4.46 -11.13
CA ASN A 83 -9.80 -4.52 -11.13
C ASN A 83 -9.24 -3.10 -11.06
N VAL A 84 -8.28 -2.90 -10.16
CA VAL A 84 -7.67 -1.59 -9.90
C VAL A 84 -6.16 -1.70 -9.82
N ALA A 85 -5.50 -0.61 -10.16
CA ALA A 85 -4.10 -0.37 -9.83
C ALA A 85 -4.04 0.73 -8.78
N VAL A 86 -3.17 0.58 -7.81
CA VAL A 86 -3.09 1.49 -6.68
C VAL A 86 -1.95 2.48 -6.89
N ILE A 87 -2.28 3.77 -6.81
CA ILE A 87 -1.29 4.85 -6.86
C ILE A 87 -0.72 5.03 -5.45
N PRO A 88 0.61 4.93 -5.25
CA PRO A 88 1.21 4.94 -3.92
C PRO A 88 1.37 6.34 -3.31
N LEU A 89 0.82 7.36 -3.94
CA LEU A 89 1.00 8.75 -3.52
C LEU A 89 -0.19 9.22 -2.70
N ILE A 90 0.09 9.70 -1.51
CA ILE A 90 -0.93 10.27 -0.62
C ILE A 90 -0.68 11.77 -0.52
N PRO A 91 -1.42 12.61 -1.26
CA PRO A 91 -1.23 14.06 -1.23
C PRO A 91 -1.69 14.66 0.11
N CYS A 92 -0.93 15.61 0.63
CA CYS A 92 -1.33 16.34 1.83
C CYS A 92 -2.43 17.38 1.55
N ARG A 93 -2.55 17.80 0.28
CA ARG A 93 -3.52 18.79 -0.24
C ARG A 93 -3.37 20.20 0.32
N THR A 94 -2.27 20.46 1.02
CA THR A 94 -2.00 21.76 1.66
C THR A 94 -0.70 22.42 1.21
N CYS A 95 0.17 21.69 0.51
CA CYS A 95 1.41 22.25 -0.01
C CYS A 95 1.23 22.72 -1.45
N LYS A 96 2.23 23.48 -1.92
CA LYS A 96 2.21 24.07 -3.26
C LYS A 96 2.21 23.02 -4.38
N SER A 97 2.94 21.94 -4.19
CA SER A 97 2.96 20.83 -5.15
C SER A 97 1.59 20.18 -5.29
N CYS A 98 0.86 20.00 -4.19
CA CYS A 98 -0.50 19.46 -4.23
C CYS A 98 -1.48 20.40 -4.94
N GLU A 99 -1.33 21.74 -4.79
CA GLU A 99 -2.18 22.71 -5.46
C GLU A 99 -2.13 22.60 -6.97
N VAL A 100 -0.94 22.29 -7.54
CA VAL A 100 -0.75 22.16 -8.99
C VAL A 100 -0.81 20.72 -9.48
N GLY A 101 -1.12 19.76 -8.61
CA GLY A 101 -1.24 18.35 -8.97
C GLY A 101 0.08 17.58 -9.05
N ASP A 102 1.18 18.17 -8.64
CA ASP A 102 2.50 17.53 -8.63
C ASP A 102 2.71 16.73 -7.34
N PHE A 103 1.97 15.63 -7.21
CA PHE A 103 2.00 14.81 -6.00
C PHE A 103 3.30 14.02 -5.82
N GLU A 104 4.12 13.94 -6.86
CA GLU A 104 5.40 13.23 -6.86
C GLU A 104 6.57 14.07 -6.33
N ILE A 105 6.37 15.38 -6.19
CA ILE A 105 7.42 16.35 -5.85
C ILE A 105 7.12 16.94 -4.48
N GLY A 106 8.19 17.27 -3.75
CA GLY A 106 8.11 18.00 -2.51
C GLY A 106 8.24 17.11 -1.29
N ARG A 107 7.44 17.37 -0.28
CA ARG A 107 7.53 16.69 1.02
C ARG A 107 7.06 15.24 0.93
N ALA A 108 7.66 14.40 1.74
CA ALA A 108 7.12 13.05 1.95
C ALA A 108 5.76 13.15 2.64
N HIS A 109 4.73 12.66 2.00
CA HIS A 109 3.35 12.67 2.49
C HIS A 109 2.95 11.27 2.96
N VAL A 110 3.64 10.78 3.96
CA VAL A 110 3.45 9.42 4.46
C VAL A 110 2.80 9.44 5.82
#